data_4e6136759357df9e8712ce0dcbcb3cd6
#
_entry.id   4e6136759357df9e8712ce0dcbcb3cd6
#
_cell.length_a   1.000
_cell.length_b   1.000
_cell.length_c   1.000
_cell.angle_alpha   90.00
_cell.angle_beta   90.00
_cell.angle_gamma   90.00
#
_symmetry.space_group_name_H-M   'P 1'
#
loop_
_entity.id
_entity.type
_entity.pdbx_description
1 polymer ?
#
loop_
_entity_poly.entity_id
_entity_poly.type
_entity_poly.pdbx_seq_one_letter_code
_entity_poly.pdbx_strand_id
1 'polypeptide(L)'
;MRTTRQYAHERARLLYVATQFRAAPIVASLVKNRAWWPEPVKEIRRYTSGVLPVPGFPEVVFTPGHTLGHCAPCFPERDCVIAGDAVVMLDPYTAKRGPRIVARAATADSERALASLDALAATGAKTALTGHGEPWNAGAERAAEEARRAGVS
;
A
#
# COMPACT_ATOMS: atom_id res chain seq x y z
N MET A 1 -18.37 3.90 -19.22
CA MET A 1 -17.04 3.28 -19.18
C MET A 1 -16.13 4.19 -18.36
N ARG A 2 -15.88 3.90 -17.06
CA ARG A 2 -15.02 4.76 -16.22
C ARG A 2 -13.56 4.34 -16.48
N THR A 3 -12.78 5.29 -16.95
CA THR A 3 -11.36 5.09 -17.26
C THR A 3 -10.57 4.74 -15.99
N THR A 4 -9.62 3.82 -16.12
CA THR A 4 -8.73 3.32 -15.06
C THR A 4 -7.78 4.37 -14.47
N ARG A 5 -7.82 5.61 -14.91
CA ARG A 5 -7.06 6.75 -14.35
C ARG A 5 -7.90 7.49 -13.32
N GLN A 6 -8.15 6.88 -12.15
CA GLN A 6 -8.95 7.55 -11.11
C GLN A 6 -8.15 8.53 -10.24
N TYR A 7 -6.80 8.45 -10.22
CA TYR A 7 -5.99 9.28 -9.33
C TYR A 7 -4.76 9.83 -10.06
N ALA A 8 -4.52 11.13 -9.92
CA ALA A 8 -3.25 11.73 -10.25
C ALA A 8 -2.24 11.32 -9.16
N HIS A 9 -1.05 10.93 -9.56
CA HIS A 9 0.07 10.73 -8.63
C HIS A 9 0.74 12.08 -8.38
N GLU A 10 1.37 12.26 -7.20
CA GLU A 10 2.02 13.52 -6.85
C GLU A 10 3.19 13.86 -7.78
N ARG A 11 3.83 12.86 -8.41
CA ARG A 11 4.92 13.07 -9.37
C ARG A 11 4.77 12.24 -10.64
N ALA A 12 5.28 12.77 -11.76
CA ALA A 12 5.31 12.05 -13.03
C ALA A 12 6.20 10.82 -12.94
N ARG A 13 5.61 9.62 -13.09
CA ARG A 13 6.29 8.32 -12.97
C ARG A 13 7.54 8.20 -13.82
N LEU A 14 7.49 8.66 -15.08
CA LEU A 14 8.60 8.50 -16.02
C LEU A 14 9.85 9.26 -15.57
N LEU A 15 9.68 10.52 -15.17
CA LEU A 15 10.78 11.35 -14.69
C LEU A 15 11.35 10.83 -13.37
N TYR A 16 10.47 10.32 -12.49
CA TYR A 16 10.89 9.78 -11.21
C TYR A 16 11.73 8.50 -11.38
N VAL A 17 11.25 7.53 -12.19
CA VAL A 17 11.95 6.27 -12.45
C VAL A 17 13.29 6.51 -13.13
N ALA A 18 13.39 7.51 -14.03
CA ALA A 18 14.65 7.86 -14.70
C ALA A 18 15.77 8.29 -13.73
N THR A 19 15.40 8.81 -12.54
CA THR A 19 16.36 9.21 -11.48
C THR A 19 16.70 8.08 -10.51
N GLN A 20 16.00 6.92 -10.58
CA GLN A 20 16.10 5.82 -9.62
C GLN A 20 16.64 4.55 -10.28
N PHE A 21 17.89 4.58 -10.76
CA PHE A 21 18.51 3.45 -11.49
C PHE A 21 18.49 2.12 -10.70
N ARG A 22 18.48 2.16 -9.36
CA ARG A 22 18.39 0.97 -8.49
C ARG A 22 17.06 0.25 -8.59
N ALA A 23 16.01 0.92 -9.02
CA ALA A 23 14.70 0.34 -9.24
C ALA A 23 14.54 -0.30 -10.64
N ALA A 24 15.51 -0.15 -11.54
CA ALA A 24 15.43 -0.67 -12.89
C ALA A 24 15.05 -2.17 -12.98
N PRO A 25 15.58 -3.09 -12.16
CA PRO A 25 15.18 -4.49 -12.19
C PRO A 25 13.71 -4.70 -11.79
N ILE A 26 13.23 -3.91 -10.82
CA ILE A 26 11.83 -3.96 -10.35
C ILE A 26 10.91 -3.47 -11.46
N VAL A 27 11.24 -2.35 -12.08
CA VAL A 27 10.48 -1.80 -13.21
C VAL A 27 10.44 -2.78 -14.38
N ALA A 28 11.56 -3.40 -14.73
CA ALA A 28 11.62 -4.43 -15.77
C ALA A 28 10.71 -5.63 -15.44
N SER A 29 10.67 -6.06 -14.18
CA SER A 29 9.77 -7.11 -13.72
C SER A 29 8.29 -6.70 -13.85
N LEU A 30 7.93 -5.48 -13.50
CA LEU A 30 6.56 -4.96 -13.64
C LEU A 30 6.11 -4.94 -15.12
N VAL A 31 6.98 -4.53 -16.03
CA VAL A 31 6.72 -4.55 -17.48
C VAL A 31 6.56 -5.98 -17.97
N LYS A 32 7.51 -6.87 -17.64
CA LYS A 32 7.48 -8.29 -18.03
C LYS A 32 6.18 -8.98 -17.59
N ASN A 33 5.72 -8.69 -16.38
CA ASN A 33 4.50 -9.27 -15.79
C ASN A 33 3.23 -8.50 -16.12
N ARG A 34 3.27 -7.56 -17.08
CA ARG A 34 2.11 -6.78 -17.53
C ARG A 34 1.37 -6.01 -16.42
N ALA A 35 2.05 -5.68 -15.33
CA ALA A 35 1.45 -4.99 -14.18
C ALA A 35 0.85 -3.60 -14.53
N TRP A 36 1.24 -3.02 -15.66
CA TRP A 36 0.70 -1.73 -16.15
C TRP A 36 -0.52 -1.86 -17.07
N TRP A 37 -0.93 -3.10 -17.39
CA TRP A 37 -2.11 -3.39 -18.21
C TRP A 37 -3.11 -4.25 -17.40
N PRO A 38 -3.73 -3.69 -16.35
CA PRO A 38 -4.67 -4.44 -15.52
C PRO A 38 -5.92 -4.80 -16.33
N GLU A 39 -6.42 -6.01 -16.12
CA GLU A 39 -7.71 -6.40 -16.64
C GLU A 39 -8.85 -5.67 -15.89
N PRO A 40 -9.92 -5.21 -16.59
CA PRO A 40 -11.03 -4.55 -15.94
C PRO A 40 -11.82 -5.53 -15.08
N VAL A 41 -12.12 -5.15 -13.83
CA VAL A 41 -13.01 -5.88 -12.95
C VAL A 41 -14.46 -5.74 -13.45
N LYS A 42 -15.13 -6.87 -13.69
CA LYS A 42 -16.50 -6.90 -14.24
C LYS A 42 -17.58 -6.66 -13.19
N GLU A 43 -17.39 -7.19 -11.99
CA GLU A 43 -18.34 -7.05 -10.88
C GLU A 43 -17.64 -6.43 -9.67
N ILE A 44 -18.26 -5.39 -9.10
CA ILE A 44 -17.72 -4.68 -7.94
C ILE A 44 -18.79 -4.63 -6.87
N ARG A 45 -18.51 -5.18 -5.69
CA ARG A 45 -19.30 -4.98 -4.48
C ARG A 45 -18.64 -3.90 -3.63
N ARG A 46 -19.40 -2.92 -3.24
CA ARG A 46 -18.94 -1.81 -2.41
C ARG A 46 -19.25 -2.09 -0.94
N TYR A 47 -18.35 -1.72 -0.07
CA TYR A 47 -18.55 -1.70 1.38
C TYR A 47 -18.03 -0.37 1.92
N THR A 48 -18.51 0.03 3.10
CA THR A 48 -18.12 1.31 3.72
C THR A 48 -17.32 1.11 5.00
N SER A 49 -17.66 0.11 5.79
CA SER A 49 -17.00 -0.18 7.07
C SER A 49 -17.49 -1.54 7.62
N GLY A 50 -16.83 -2.01 8.67
CA GLY A 50 -17.21 -3.20 9.43
C GLY A 50 -16.59 -4.49 8.91
N VAL A 51 -17.18 -5.60 9.30
CA VAL A 51 -16.70 -6.95 8.97
C VAL A 51 -17.18 -7.34 7.57
N LEU A 52 -16.25 -7.80 6.73
CA LEU A 52 -16.60 -8.29 5.39
C LEU A 52 -17.13 -9.73 5.46
N PRO A 53 -18.21 -10.05 4.72
CA PRO A 53 -18.76 -11.40 4.64
C PRO A 53 -17.97 -12.26 3.63
N VAL A 54 -16.66 -12.38 3.88
CA VAL A 54 -15.73 -13.21 3.10
C VAL A 54 -14.97 -14.15 4.04
N PRO A 55 -14.33 -15.21 3.56
CA PRO A 55 -13.58 -16.13 4.42
C PRO A 55 -12.60 -15.41 5.35
N GLY A 56 -12.68 -15.70 6.64
CA GLY A 56 -11.89 -15.06 7.68
C GLY A 56 -12.50 -13.79 8.27
N PHE A 57 -13.63 -13.33 7.76
CA PHE A 57 -14.41 -12.20 8.29
C PHE A 57 -13.55 -11.00 8.71
N PRO A 58 -12.68 -10.47 7.82
CA PRO A 58 -11.81 -9.37 8.19
C PRO A 58 -12.59 -8.08 8.46
N GLU A 59 -12.08 -7.28 9.38
CA GLU A 59 -12.52 -5.91 9.59
C GLU A 59 -11.84 -4.97 8.58
N VAL A 60 -12.60 -4.00 8.08
CA VAL A 60 -12.08 -3.01 7.13
C VAL A 60 -11.45 -1.84 7.88
N VAL A 61 -10.15 -1.67 7.73
CA VAL A 61 -9.40 -0.51 8.21
C VAL A 61 -9.16 0.43 7.04
N PHE A 62 -9.70 1.64 7.11
CA PHE A 62 -9.54 2.62 6.04
C PHE A 62 -8.19 3.30 6.14
N THR A 63 -7.35 3.15 5.12
CA THR A 63 -5.96 3.65 5.08
C THR A 63 -5.69 4.43 3.78
N PRO A 64 -6.42 5.55 3.54
CA PRO A 64 -6.30 6.32 2.31
C PRO A 64 -4.94 7.01 2.19
N GLY A 65 -4.49 7.20 0.95
CA GLY A 65 -3.27 7.96 0.64
C GLY A 65 -2.54 7.39 -0.56
N HIS A 66 -2.09 6.14 -0.54
CA HIS A 66 -1.57 5.48 -1.74
C HIS A 66 -2.62 5.54 -2.87
N THR A 67 -3.82 5.14 -2.57
CA THR A 67 -5.03 5.54 -3.30
C THR A 67 -6.05 6.14 -2.34
N LEU A 68 -6.99 6.97 -2.83
CA LEU A 68 -8.00 7.59 -1.96
C LEU A 68 -8.99 6.58 -1.36
N GLY A 69 -9.10 5.40 -1.96
CA GLY A 69 -9.97 4.32 -1.48
C GLY A 69 -9.21 3.15 -0.85
N HIS A 70 -7.94 3.33 -0.50
CA HIS A 70 -7.14 2.26 0.07
C HIS A 70 -7.69 1.80 1.41
N CYS A 71 -7.73 0.47 1.60
CA CYS A 71 -8.15 -0.19 2.83
C CYS A 71 -7.22 -1.36 3.16
N ALA A 72 -7.05 -1.63 4.44
CA ALA A 72 -6.30 -2.74 4.98
C ALA A 72 -7.27 -3.71 5.68
N PRO A 73 -7.50 -4.92 5.16
CA PRO A 73 -8.25 -5.94 5.88
C PRO A 73 -7.49 -6.41 7.14
N CYS A 74 -8.12 -6.27 8.30
CA CYS A 74 -7.59 -6.75 9.58
C CYS A 74 -8.29 -8.05 9.99
N PHE A 75 -7.52 -9.02 10.44
CA PHE A 75 -7.99 -10.32 10.96
C PHE A 75 -7.62 -10.42 12.44
N PRO A 76 -8.44 -9.90 13.36
CA PRO A 76 -8.10 -9.88 14.79
C PRO A 76 -7.81 -11.27 15.35
N GLU A 77 -8.61 -12.28 14.99
CA GLU A 77 -8.45 -13.68 15.41
C GLU A 77 -7.11 -14.31 14.98
N ARG A 78 -6.42 -13.68 14.02
CA ARG A 78 -5.13 -14.14 13.47
C ARG A 78 -3.97 -13.21 13.82
N ASP A 79 -4.23 -12.17 14.60
CA ASP A 79 -3.22 -11.16 14.93
C ASP A 79 -2.53 -10.58 13.68
N CYS A 80 -3.29 -10.39 12.60
CA CYS A 80 -2.75 -10.07 11.28
C CYS A 80 -3.55 -8.96 10.57
N VAL A 81 -2.84 -8.05 9.90
CA VAL A 81 -3.42 -7.06 8.99
C VAL A 81 -2.76 -7.17 7.61
N ILE A 82 -3.57 -7.16 6.56
CA ILE A 82 -3.07 -7.04 5.19
C ILE A 82 -2.94 -5.55 4.88
N ALA A 83 -1.78 -4.99 5.16
CA ALA A 83 -1.51 -3.55 5.02
C ALA A 83 -1.50 -3.09 3.56
N GLY A 84 -1.28 -4.01 2.60
CA GLY A 84 -1.14 -3.63 1.20
C GLY A 84 -0.10 -2.52 1.02
N ASP A 85 -0.43 -1.53 0.22
CA ASP A 85 0.45 -0.39 -0.07
C ASP A 85 0.33 0.79 0.90
N ALA A 86 -0.41 0.63 2.02
CA ALA A 86 -0.32 1.59 3.13
C ALA A 86 1.08 1.58 3.77
N VAL A 87 1.69 0.38 3.88
CA VAL A 87 3.09 0.19 4.29
C VAL A 87 3.71 -0.88 3.41
N VAL A 88 4.91 -0.60 2.90
CA VAL A 88 5.71 -1.56 2.13
C VAL A 88 7.08 -1.77 2.77
N MET A 89 7.64 -2.96 2.64
CA MET A 89 8.99 -3.30 3.11
C MET A 89 10.04 -3.12 2.04
N LEU A 90 9.61 -2.95 0.79
CA LEU A 90 10.43 -2.62 -0.36
C LEU A 90 9.67 -1.63 -1.23
N ASP A 91 10.14 -0.39 -1.31
CA ASP A 91 9.55 0.57 -2.23
C ASP A 91 9.94 0.19 -3.68
N PRO A 92 8.95 -0.15 -4.54
CA PRO A 92 9.23 -0.60 -5.91
C PRO A 92 9.80 0.49 -6.82
N TYR A 93 9.71 1.76 -6.43
CA TYR A 93 10.21 2.89 -7.21
C TYR A 93 11.60 3.37 -6.80
N THR A 94 11.94 3.26 -5.52
CA THR A 94 13.24 3.71 -5.00
C THR A 94 14.18 2.56 -4.63
N ALA A 95 13.67 1.33 -4.59
CA ALA A 95 14.36 0.13 -4.07
C ALA A 95 14.84 0.28 -2.61
N LYS A 96 14.31 1.25 -1.87
CA LYS A 96 14.59 1.42 -0.45
C LYS A 96 13.88 0.33 0.35
N ARG A 97 14.56 -0.21 1.35
CA ARG A 97 14.06 -1.28 2.23
C ARG A 97 13.63 -0.73 3.60
N GLY A 98 12.83 -1.55 4.31
CA GLY A 98 12.26 -1.24 5.62
C GLY A 98 10.91 -0.54 5.53
N PRO A 99 10.14 -0.51 6.63
CA PRO A 99 8.78 0.03 6.64
C PRO A 99 8.73 1.47 6.12
N ARG A 100 7.87 1.72 5.14
CA ARG A 100 7.67 3.04 4.51
C ARG A 100 6.38 3.12 3.75
N ILE A 101 5.90 4.32 3.48
CA ILE A 101 4.87 4.55 2.46
C ILE A 101 5.49 4.46 1.06
N VAL A 102 4.67 4.12 0.07
CA VAL A 102 5.12 4.07 -1.33
C VAL A 102 5.50 5.45 -1.83
N ALA A 103 6.51 5.52 -2.69
CA ALA A 103 7.02 6.76 -3.26
C ALA A 103 5.94 7.62 -3.95
N ARG A 104 6.14 8.94 -3.98
CA ARG A 104 5.24 9.94 -4.60
C ARG A 104 4.86 9.64 -6.04
N ALA A 105 5.72 8.95 -6.78
CA ALA A 105 5.43 8.55 -8.17
C ALA A 105 4.28 7.54 -8.30
N ALA A 106 3.88 6.89 -7.21
CA ALA A 106 2.76 5.95 -7.18
C ALA A 106 1.72 6.29 -6.11
N THR A 107 1.96 7.28 -5.27
CA THR A 107 1.06 7.71 -4.19
C THR A 107 0.26 8.92 -4.64
N ALA A 108 -1.05 8.88 -4.39
CA ALA A 108 -1.97 9.96 -4.74
C ALA A 108 -1.88 11.15 -3.76
N ASP A 109 -1.61 10.86 -2.48
CA ASP A 109 -1.57 11.84 -1.39
C ASP A 109 -0.67 11.28 -0.27
N SER A 110 0.59 11.72 -0.23
CA SER A 110 1.57 11.21 0.74
C SER A 110 1.32 11.70 2.16
N GLU A 111 0.76 12.89 2.34
CA GLU A 111 0.42 13.40 3.68
C GLU A 111 -0.70 12.57 4.28
N ARG A 112 -1.73 12.28 3.50
CA ARG A 112 -2.83 11.41 3.89
C ARG A 112 -2.36 9.97 4.13
N ALA A 113 -1.42 9.45 3.33
CA ALA A 113 -0.83 8.13 3.55
C ALA A 113 -0.12 8.06 4.92
N LEU A 114 0.68 9.07 5.28
CA LEU A 114 1.32 9.15 6.59
C LEU A 114 0.30 9.27 7.72
N ALA A 115 -0.73 10.10 7.56
CA ALA A 115 -1.79 10.25 8.57
C ALA A 115 -2.58 8.95 8.78
N SER A 116 -2.84 8.19 7.70
CA SER A 116 -3.59 6.93 7.78
C SER A 116 -2.85 5.80 8.50
N LEU A 117 -1.54 5.94 8.74
CA LEU A 117 -0.76 4.98 9.54
C LEU A 117 -1.26 4.87 10.99
N ASP A 118 -1.97 5.87 11.53
CA ASP A 118 -2.60 5.79 12.85
C ASP A 118 -3.67 4.70 12.87
N ALA A 119 -4.48 4.61 11.82
CA ALA A 119 -5.50 3.58 11.72
C ALA A 119 -4.88 2.17 11.58
N LEU A 120 -3.75 2.06 10.88
CA LEU A 120 -3.01 0.80 10.79
C LEU A 120 -2.43 0.40 12.15
N ALA A 121 -1.79 1.33 12.86
CA ALA A 121 -1.24 1.10 14.19
C ALA A 121 -2.32 0.67 15.20
N ALA A 122 -3.49 1.31 15.14
CA ALA A 122 -4.63 1.02 16.03
C ALA A 122 -5.20 -0.40 15.89
N THR A 123 -4.84 -1.15 14.82
CA THR A 123 -5.23 -2.56 14.69
C THR A 123 -4.60 -3.45 15.77
N GLY A 124 -3.45 -3.06 16.33
CA GLY A 124 -2.67 -3.85 17.29
C GLY A 124 -2.13 -5.17 16.72
N ALA A 125 -2.29 -5.42 15.42
CA ALA A 125 -1.88 -6.69 14.79
C ALA A 125 -0.38 -6.93 14.92
N LYS A 126 0.03 -8.15 15.30
CA LYS A 126 1.44 -8.52 15.41
C LYS A 126 2.12 -8.67 14.07
N THR A 127 1.36 -9.13 13.06
CA THR A 127 1.87 -9.32 11.70
C THR A 127 1.20 -8.35 10.73
N ALA A 128 2.01 -7.63 9.94
CA ALA A 128 1.54 -6.85 8.80
C ALA A 128 2.02 -7.49 7.49
N LEU A 129 1.08 -7.90 6.64
CA LEU A 129 1.36 -8.36 5.29
C LEU A 129 1.38 -7.14 4.37
N THR A 130 2.56 -6.80 3.88
CA THR A 130 2.81 -5.59 3.11
C THR A 130 2.65 -5.85 1.61
N GLY A 131 2.32 -4.82 0.82
CA GLY A 131 2.13 -4.96 -0.62
C GLY A 131 3.41 -5.33 -1.37
N HIS A 132 4.56 -4.91 -0.86
CA HIS A 132 5.87 -5.17 -1.45
C HIS A 132 6.91 -5.49 -0.37
N GLY A 133 7.72 -6.53 -0.61
CA GLY A 133 8.75 -7.02 0.30
C GLY A 133 8.21 -8.11 1.25
N GLU A 134 8.97 -8.36 2.31
CA GLU A 134 8.67 -9.43 3.26
C GLU A 134 7.57 -9.03 4.26
N PRO A 135 6.85 -9.99 4.84
CA PRO A 135 5.96 -9.73 5.97
C PRO A 135 6.70 -9.07 7.13
N TRP A 136 6.02 -8.17 7.82
CA TRP A 136 6.53 -7.52 9.02
C TRP A 136 5.92 -8.15 10.27
N ASN A 137 6.76 -8.71 11.16
CA ASN A 137 6.34 -9.47 12.33
C ASN A 137 6.62 -8.76 13.67
N ALA A 138 6.98 -7.49 13.63
CA ALA A 138 7.28 -6.71 14.84
C ALA A 138 6.13 -5.77 15.26
N GLY A 139 4.92 -6.03 14.76
CA GLY A 139 3.72 -5.27 15.07
C GLY A 139 3.40 -4.14 14.09
N ALA A 140 2.11 -3.93 13.83
CA ALA A 140 1.62 -2.89 12.93
C ALA A 140 1.93 -1.47 13.46
N GLU A 141 1.91 -1.27 14.77
CA GLU A 141 2.30 -0.03 15.43
C GLU A 141 3.75 0.34 15.09
N ARG A 142 4.68 -0.60 15.27
CA ARG A 142 6.10 -0.37 14.96
C ARG A 142 6.33 -0.17 13.47
N ALA A 143 5.60 -0.88 12.61
CA ALA A 143 5.65 -0.64 11.16
C ALA A 143 5.25 0.80 10.82
N ALA A 144 4.18 1.30 11.42
CA ALA A 144 3.69 2.66 11.24
C ALA A 144 4.71 3.70 11.74
N GLU A 145 5.31 3.50 12.91
CA GLU A 145 6.35 4.38 13.46
C GLU A 145 7.58 4.47 12.56
N GLU A 146 8.10 3.33 12.11
CA GLU A 146 9.27 3.28 11.23
C GLU A 146 8.95 3.90 9.86
N ALA A 147 7.74 3.67 9.33
CA ALA A 147 7.30 4.30 8.09
C ALA A 147 7.20 5.84 8.20
N ARG A 148 6.74 6.37 9.35
CA ARG A 148 6.75 7.82 9.60
C ARG A 148 8.16 8.38 9.68
N ARG A 149 9.10 7.68 10.35
CA ARG A 149 10.51 8.09 10.41
C ARG A 149 11.17 8.09 9.04
N ALA A 150 10.82 7.12 8.18
CA ALA A 150 11.31 7.06 6.80
C ALA A 150 10.79 8.23 5.95
N GLY A 151 9.61 8.75 6.29
CA GLY A 151 9.01 9.90 5.63
C GLY A 151 8.60 9.62 4.18
N VAL A 152 8.47 10.71 3.43
CA VAL A 152 8.07 10.68 2.01
C VAL A 152 9.31 10.56 1.12
N SER A 153 9.25 9.68 0.09
CA SER A 153 10.32 9.47 -0.91
C SER A 153 9.94 10.02 -2.27
#